data_aac7885e4b27e91b2522b80b4d7fa15f
#
_entry.id   aac7885e4b27e91b2522b80b4d7fa15f
#
_cell.length_a   1.000
_cell.length_b   1.000
_cell.length_c   1.000
_cell.angle_alpha   90.00
_cell.angle_beta   90.00
_cell.angle_gamma   90.00
#
_symmetry.space_group_name_H-M   'P 1'
#
loop_
_entity.id
_entity.type
_entity.pdbx_description
1 polymer ?
#
loop_
_entity_poly.entity_id
_entity_poly.type
_entity_poly.pdbx_seq_one_letter_code
_entity_poly.pdbx_strand_id
1 'polypeptide(L)'
;MMYNVTIRETLARTVQIEADTHEDAEFAARSLYRKCDIVLTDSDYIDTTFRVHGVPSYYKSPNNDFTLIKGDCVDTLSKFNFGFDMVFADPPYFLSGGGISCQSGKVVCVDKGDWDKPTTPEEMDAFNLRWLASVREHMKENATIWISGTHHNIFSVQQQLLKLGFKILNVITWAKTNPPPNISCRYFTYSTEFIIWARKSQKVAHYFNYDLMKLLNENKQMTDVWRLPAIGKWEKSCGKHPTQKPLGVLARLIQASTKPGAWILDPFSGSATTGIAANLLGRKYLGLEIEDEFLSMSKARREEIENISKKDEYVKRLAKAKIIIPQDNIFVTETIEERYGVPWL
;
A
#
# COMPACT_ATOMS: atom_id res chain seq x y z
N MET A 1 -4.62 2.51 28.84
CA MET A 1 -4.84 1.45 27.81
C MET A 1 -4.25 0.16 28.32
N MET A 2 -4.92 -0.98 28.14
CA MET A 2 -4.35 -2.29 28.47
C MET A 2 -3.91 -2.97 27.17
N TYR A 3 -2.73 -3.55 27.18
CA TYR A 3 -2.19 -4.30 26.04
C TYR A 3 -2.03 -5.76 26.42
N ASN A 4 -2.34 -6.66 25.50
CA ASN A 4 -1.99 -8.06 25.64
C ASN A 4 -0.57 -8.26 25.14
N VAL A 5 0.31 -8.77 25.99
CA VAL A 5 1.69 -9.08 25.66
C VAL A 5 1.89 -10.58 25.74
N THR A 6 2.31 -11.22 24.65
CA THR A 6 2.80 -12.60 24.71
C THR A 6 4.29 -12.57 24.95
N ILE A 7 4.70 -13.19 26.02
CA ILE A 7 6.10 -13.50 26.33
C ILE A 7 6.33 -14.92 25.83
N ARG A 8 7.31 -15.12 24.99
CA ARG A 8 7.74 -16.44 24.52
C ARG A 8 9.20 -16.63 24.89
N GLU A 9 9.45 -17.63 25.72
CA GLU A 9 10.79 -18.13 25.99
C GLU A 9 11.10 -19.29 25.06
N THR A 10 12.28 -19.33 24.53
CA THR A 10 12.80 -20.41 23.70
C THR A 10 13.90 -21.12 24.49
N LEU A 11 13.67 -22.38 24.77
CA LEU A 11 14.65 -23.28 25.38
C LEU A 11 14.96 -24.37 24.36
N ALA A 12 16.24 -24.74 24.22
CA ALA A 12 16.63 -25.83 23.36
C ALA A 12 17.83 -26.60 23.97
N ARG A 13 17.75 -27.90 23.83
CA ARG A 13 18.81 -28.84 24.22
C ARG A 13 19.04 -29.83 23.10
N THR A 14 20.28 -30.05 22.73
CA THR A 14 20.67 -31.13 21.81
C THR A 14 20.92 -32.38 22.65
N VAL A 15 20.25 -33.49 22.34
CA VAL A 15 20.43 -34.78 22.96
C VAL A 15 20.85 -35.79 21.91
N GLN A 16 21.71 -36.74 22.32
CA GLN A 16 22.11 -37.87 21.46
C GLN A 16 21.11 -39.01 21.65
N ILE A 17 20.59 -39.52 20.55
CA ILE A 17 19.61 -40.61 20.52
C ILE A 17 20.13 -41.65 19.51
N GLU A 18 20.22 -42.90 19.96
CA GLU A 18 20.54 -44.05 19.11
C GLU A 18 19.26 -44.49 18.38
N ALA A 19 19.27 -44.50 17.03
CA ALA A 19 18.17 -44.87 16.21
C ALA A 19 18.65 -45.31 14.81
N ASP A 20 17.85 -46.15 14.15
CA ASP A 20 18.23 -46.67 12.80
C ASP A 20 17.90 -45.68 11.70
N THR A 21 16.94 -44.81 11.89
CA THR A 21 16.56 -43.75 10.92
C THR A 21 16.38 -42.39 11.59
N HIS A 22 16.37 -41.35 10.77
CA HIS A 22 16.11 -39.98 11.25
C HIS A 22 14.70 -39.84 11.86
N GLU A 23 13.70 -40.54 11.27
CA GLU A 23 12.32 -40.54 11.78
C GLU A 23 12.20 -41.23 13.11
N ASP A 24 12.92 -42.36 13.31
CA ASP A 24 12.97 -43.06 14.60
C ASP A 24 13.65 -42.22 15.69
N ALA A 25 14.70 -41.48 15.33
CA ALA A 25 15.37 -40.59 16.27
C ALA A 25 14.43 -39.46 16.72
N GLU A 26 13.69 -38.85 15.79
CA GLU A 26 12.71 -37.81 16.14
C GLU A 26 11.57 -38.35 16.98
N PHE A 27 11.05 -39.52 16.65
CA PHE A 27 10.00 -40.19 17.44
C PHE A 27 10.46 -40.53 18.88
N ALA A 28 11.67 -41.04 19.02
CA ALA A 28 12.27 -41.35 20.31
C ALA A 28 12.47 -40.09 21.17
N ALA A 29 13.00 -38.99 20.54
CA ALA A 29 13.15 -37.71 21.22
C ALA A 29 11.82 -37.16 21.73
N ARG A 30 10.77 -37.17 20.90
CA ARG A 30 9.41 -36.75 21.27
C ARG A 30 8.84 -37.59 22.39
N SER A 31 9.10 -38.91 22.40
CA SER A 31 8.64 -39.82 23.45
C SER A 31 9.30 -39.53 24.80
N LEU A 32 10.62 -39.38 24.82
CA LEU A 32 11.39 -39.02 26.01
C LEU A 32 10.97 -37.67 26.60
N TYR A 33 10.76 -36.67 25.74
CA TYR A 33 10.27 -35.36 26.15
C TYR A 33 8.86 -35.44 26.77
N ARG A 34 7.92 -36.19 26.15
CA ARG A 34 6.54 -36.34 26.65
C ARG A 34 6.48 -37.13 27.97
N LYS A 35 7.42 -38.04 28.22
CA LYS A 35 7.53 -38.79 29.46
C LYS A 35 8.26 -38.05 30.56
N CYS A 36 8.73 -36.82 30.27
CA CYS A 36 9.57 -36.03 31.20
C CYS A 36 10.92 -36.65 31.51
N ASP A 37 11.41 -37.58 30.67
CA ASP A 37 12.79 -38.08 30.76
C ASP A 37 13.80 -37.04 30.26
N ILE A 38 13.37 -36.17 29.35
CA ILE A 38 14.07 -34.95 28.92
C ILE A 38 13.23 -33.76 29.40
N VAL A 39 13.79 -32.95 30.29
CA VAL A 39 13.18 -31.72 30.79
C VAL A 39 14.07 -30.55 30.42
N LEU A 40 13.53 -29.56 29.74
CA LEU A 40 14.24 -28.30 29.49
C LEU A 40 14.16 -27.44 30.76
N THR A 41 15.26 -26.81 31.09
CA THR A 41 15.43 -25.98 32.29
C THR A 41 16.00 -24.61 31.91
N ASP A 42 16.16 -23.74 32.89
CA ASP A 42 16.73 -22.39 32.67
C ASP A 42 18.12 -22.43 32.01
N SER A 43 18.86 -23.54 32.21
CA SER A 43 20.18 -23.73 31.54
C SER A 43 20.08 -23.99 30.04
N ASP A 44 18.89 -24.27 29.52
CA ASP A 44 18.61 -24.50 28.10
C ASP A 44 18.05 -23.26 27.42
N TYR A 45 18.00 -22.12 28.13
CA TYR A 45 17.48 -20.88 27.64
C TYR A 45 18.32 -20.35 26.45
N ILE A 46 17.63 -19.97 25.40
CA ILE A 46 18.23 -19.34 24.21
C ILE A 46 17.83 -17.88 24.08
N ASP A 47 16.52 -17.58 24.13
CA ASP A 47 16.00 -16.25 23.87
C ASP A 47 14.62 -16.02 24.46
N THR A 48 14.31 -14.76 24.80
CA THR A 48 12.97 -14.32 25.16
C THR A 48 12.49 -13.27 24.17
N THR A 49 11.36 -13.54 23.54
CA THR A 49 10.69 -12.58 22.67
C THR A 49 9.43 -12.03 23.33
N PHE A 50 9.25 -10.71 23.24
CA PHE A 50 8.04 -10.03 23.67
C PHE A 50 7.24 -9.64 22.45
N ARG A 51 6.00 -10.11 22.31
CA ARG A 51 5.05 -9.65 21.30
C ARG A 51 3.92 -8.91 21.98
N VAL A 52 3.84 -7.62 21.73
CA VAL A 52 2.63 -6.86 22.03
C VAL A 52 1.59 -7.24 20.99
N HIS A 53 0.49 -7.84 21.42
CA HIS A 53 -0.61 -8.17 20.51
C HIS A 53 -1.43 -6.93 20.21
N GLY A 54 -1.31 -6.51 18.95
CA GLY A 54 -2.28 -5.63 18.32
C GLY A 54 -2.13 -4.16 18.69
N VAL A 55 -1.61 -3.38 17.76
CA VAL A 55 -2.09 -2.00 17.67
C VAL A 55 -3.61 -2.13 17.48
N PRO A 56 -4.44 -1.54 18.37
CA PRO A 56 -5.89 -1.66 18.21
C PRO A 56 -6.30 -1.11 16.87
N SER A 57 -6.93 -1.93 16.04
CA SER A 57 -7.48 -1.47 14.78
C SER A 57 -8.70 -0.59 15.05
N TYR A 58 -8.81 0.52 14.34
CA TYR A 58 -10.05 1.31 14.31
C TYR A 58 -11.19 0.51 13.66
N TYR A 59 -10.87 -0.18 12.56
CA TYR A 59 -11.80 -1.05 11.85
C TYR A 59 -11.06 -2.22 11.21
N LYS A 60 -11.72 -3.38 11.20
CA LYS A 60 -11.27 -4.58 10.52
C LYS A 60 -12.45 -5.25 9.84
N SER A 61 -12.33 -5.56 8.55
CA SER A 61 -13.39 -6.25 7.81
C SER A 61 -13.61 -7.68 8.30
N PRO A 62 -14.83 -8.26 8.15
CA PRO A 62 -15.12 -9.62 8.61
C PRO A 62 -14.19 -10.70 8.03
N ASN A 63 -13.78 -10.55 6.77
CA ASN A 63 -12.87 -11.49 6.08
C ASN A 63 -11.37 -11.16 6.27
N ASN A 64 -11.04 -10.20 7.13
CA ASN A 64 -9.67 -9.80 7.46
C ASN A 64 -8.81 -9.34 6.25
N ASP A 65 -9.43 -8.81 5.21
CA ASP A 65 -8.76 -8.30 4.02
C ASP A 65 -8.61 -6.77 4.01
N PHE A 66 -9.19 -6.08 5.00
CA PHE A 66 -9.14 -4.63 5.13
C PHE A 66 -9.01 -4.23 6.60
N THR A 67 -7.96 -3.47 6.91
CA THR A 67 -7.69 -2.99 8.28
C THR A 67 -7.39 -1.50 8.25
N LEU A 68 -8.03 -0.74 9.12
CA LEU A 68 -7.71 0.67 9.40
C LEU A 68 -7.18 0.80 10.82
N ILE A 69 -6.14 1.60 10.98
CA ILE A 69 -5.55 1.92 12.27
C ILE A 69 -5.47 3.43 12.39
N LYS A 70 -5.91 3.96 13.53
CA LYS A 70 -5.76 5.37 13.87
C LYS A 70 -4.36 5.62 14.40
N GLY A 71 -3.62 6.52 13.77
CA GLY A 71 -2.31 6.96 14.25
C GLY A 71 -1.40 7.53 13.16
N ASP A 72 -0.35 8.20 13.59
CA ASP A 72 0.76 8.60 12.73
C ASP A 72 1.45 7.38 12.13
N CYS A 73 1.87 7.48 10.89
CA CYS A 73 2.42 6.33 10.16
C CYS A 73 3.76 5.85 10.75
N VAL A 74 4.64 6.74 11.19
CA VAL A 74 5.95 6.38 11.76
C VAL A 74 5.77 5.72 13.11
N ASP A 75 4.98 6.34 13.99
CA ASP A 75 4.73 5.82 15.34
C ASP A 75 3.95 4.50 15.32
N THR A 76 3.06 4.34 14.35
CA THR A 76 2.24 3.14 14.23
C THR A 76 3.05 1.99 13.65
N LEU A 77 3.80 2.22 12.58
CA LEU A 77 4.63 1.20 11.93
C LEU A 77 5.70 0.66 12.88
N SER A 78 6.29 1.49 13.75
CA SER A 78 7.28 1.03 14.74
C SER A 78 6.79 -0.10 15.65
N LYS A 79 5.45 -0.31 15.74
CA LYS A 79 4.81 -1.34 16.57
C LYS A 79 4.49 -2.62 15.79
N PHE A 80 4.83 -2.69 14.50
CA PHE A 80 4.60 -3.85 13.65
C PHE A 80 5.90 -4.57 13.30
N ASN A 81 5.77 -5.88 13.09
CA ASN A 81 6.79 -6.69 12.45
C ASN A 81 6.12 -7.45 11.30
N PHE A 82 5.81 -6.74 10.22
CA PHE A 82 5.11 -7.31 9.07
C PHE A 82 5.62 -6.67 7.77
N GLY A 83 5.81 -7.49 6.73
CA GLY A 83 6.29 -7.05 5.43
C GLY A 83 5.17 -6.97 4.39
N PHE A 84 5.04 -5.81 3.73
CA PHE A 84 4.08 -5.55 2.67
C PHE A 84 4.66 -5.81 1.28
N ASP A 85 3.80 -6.23 0.35
CA ASP A 85 4.16 -6.48 -1.05
C ASP A 85 4.19 -5.20 -1.87
N MET A 86 3.37 -4.25 -1.52
CA MET A 86 3.24 -2.95 -2.18
C MET A 86 2.88 -1.87 -1.17
N VAL A 87 3.41 -0.67 -1.38
CA VAL A 87 2.98 0.54 -0.69
C VAL A 87 2.41 1.51 -1.73
N PHE A 88 1.28 2.13 -1.41
CA PHE A 88 0.84 3.36 -2.05
C PHE A 88 0.84 4.46 -1.01
N ALA A 89 1.35 5.64 -1.35
CA ALA A 89 1.37 6.80 -0.46
C ALA A 89 0.93 8.06 -1.20
N ASP A 90 0.04 8.81 -0.56
CA ASP A 90 -0.37 10.16 -0.98
C ASP A 90 -0.05 11.15 0.15
N PRO A 91 1.25 11.44 0.39
CA PRO A 91 1.67 12.27 1.52
C PRO A 91 1.17 13.71 1.37
N PRO A 92 1.18 14.52 2.44
CA PRO A 92 0.88 15.95 2.38
C PRO A 92 1.66 16.68 1.29
N TYR A 93 0.98 17.61 0.59
CA TYR A 93 1.60 18.43 -0.46
C TYR A 93 2.04 19.80 0.04
N PHE A 94 1.70 20.12 1.30
CA PHE A 94 2.02 21.39 1.98
C PHE A 94 1.47 22.61 1.25
N LEU A 95 0.23 22.51 0.72
CA LEU A 95 -0.40 23.54 -0.10
C LEU A 95 -1.50 24.35 0.60
N SER A 96 -1.88 23.98 1.83
CA SER A 96 -2.94 24.64 2.60
C SER A 96 -2.41 25.92 3.26
N GLY A 97 -2.60 27.07 2.62
CA GLY A 97 -2.07 28.35 3.11
C GLY A 97 -2.48 29.57 2.29
N GLY A 98 -3.73 29.61 1.80
CA GLY A 98 -4.26 30.80 1.11
C GLY A 98 -4.30 30.73 -0.41
N GLY A 99 -4.10 29.56 -1.01
CA GLY A 99 -4.34 29.35 -2.43
C GLY A 99 -5.83 29.43 -2.80
N ILE A 100 -6.14 29.91 -4.00
CA ILE A 100 -7.50 29.97 -4.54
C ILE A 100 -7.67 28.91 -5.63
N SER A 101 -8.74 28.13 -5.59
CA SER A 101 -9.10 27.15 -6.61
C SER A 101 -10.55 27.36 -7.08
N CYS A 102 -10.92 26.69 -8.19
CA CYS A 102 -12.28 26.71 -8.70
C CYS A 102 -12.96 25.34 -8.48
N GLN A 103 -14.08 25.32 -7.78
CA GLN A 103 -14.95 24.16 -7.67
C GLN A 103 -16.32 24.47 -8.24
N SER A 104 -16.72 23.76 -9.30
CA SER A 104 -18.04 23.95 -9.95
C SER A 104 -18.34 25.41 -10.32
N GLY A 105 -17.34 26.16 -10.83
CA GLY A 105 -17.48 27.56 -11.20
C GLY A 105 -17.40 28.57 -10.06
N LYS A 106 -17.20 28.14 -8.81
CA LYS A 106 -17.05 29.01 -7.64
C LYS A 106 -15.58 29.05 -7.19
N VAL A 107 -15.11 30.25 -6.84
CA VAL A 107 -13.79 30.45 -6.21
C VAL A 107 -13.87 29.92 -4.79
N VAL A 108 -12.97 29.01 -4.42
CA VAL A 108 -12.87 28.44 -3.07
C VAL A 108 -11.43 28.57 -2.58
N CYS A 109 -11.27 28.82 -1.27
CA CYS A 109 -9.96 28.78 -0.62
C CYS A 109 -9.46 27.32 -0.56
N VAL A 110 -8.16 27.13 -0.79
CA VAL A 110 -7.52 25.81 -0.65
C VAL A 110 -7.10 25.66 0.81
N ASP A 111 -7.99 25.10 1.62
CA ASP A 111 -7.68 24.62 2.94
C ASP A 111 -8.05 23.15 3.02
N LYS A 112 -7.07 22.30 3.29
CA LYS A 112 -7.22 20.85 3.36
C LYS A 112 -7.08 20.31 4.78
N GLY A 113 -6.74 21.18 5.72
CA GLY A 113 -6.51 20.86 7.12
C GLY A 113 -5.08 21.14 7.61
N ASP A 114 -4.89 21.00 8.89
CA ASP A 114 -3.62 21.33 9.56
C ASP A 114 -2.44 20.47 9.09
N TRP A 115 -2.71 19.27 8.61
CA TRP A 115 -1.74 18.32 8.10
C TRP A 115 -1.08 18.74 6.76
N ASP A 116 -1.70 19.70 6.01
CA ASP A 116 -1.20 20.16 4.71
C ASP A 116 -0.72 21.63 4.76
N LYS A 117 -0.38 22.15 5.94
CA LYS A 117 0.12 23.52 6.09
C LYS A 117 1.48 23.70 5.41
N PRO A 118 1.76 24.93 4.88
CA PRO A 118 3.07 25.23 4.28
C PRO A 118 4.21 24.99 5.27
N THR A 119 5.30 24.47 4.75
CA THR A 119 6.51 24.18 5.51
C THR A 119 7.74 24.65 4.73
N THR A 120 8.90 24.69 5.38
CA THR A 120 10.16 24.98 4.68
C THR A 120 10.60 23.78 3.83
N PRO A 121 11.43 23.97 2.79
CA PRO A 121 11.99 22.87 2.02
C PRO A 121 12.72 21.83 2.89
N GLU A 122 13.45 22.30 3.91
CA GLU A 122 14.21 21.45 4.84
C GLU A 122 13.28 20.59 5.72
N GLU A 123 12.19 21.18 6.20
CA GLU A 123 11.17 20.45 6.99
C GLU A 123 10.43 19.43 6.13
N MET A 124 10.11 19.78 4.87
CA MET A 124 9.52 18.85 3.89
C MET A 124 10.47 17.68 3.63
N ASP A 125 11.75 17.93 3.43
CA ASP A 125 12.77 16.90 3.21
C ASP A 125 12.90 15.98 4.43
N ALA A 126 12.95 16.55 5.63
CA ALA A 126 13.02 15.79 6.87
C ALA A 126 11.76 14.93 7.09
N PHE A 127 10.58 15.48 6.84
CA PHE A 127 9.32 14.74 6.88
C PHE A 127 9.33 13.56 5.92
N ASN A 128 9.67 13.81 4.64
CA ASN A 128 9.69 12.78 3.62
C ASN A 128 10.72 11.69 3.92
N LEU A 129 11.91 12.05 4.40
CA LEU A 129 12.92 11.08 4.80
C LEU A 129 12.43 10.18 5.93
N ARG A 130 11.78 10.74 6.95
CA ARG A 130 11.33 10.02 8.15
C ARG A 130 10.27 8.97 7.82
N TRP A 131 9.19 9.33 7.13
CA TRP A 131 8.15 8.37 6.83
C TRP A 131 8.58 7.33 5.79
N LEU A 132 9.39 7.72 4.78
CA LEU A 132 9.93 6.79 3.79
C LEU A 132 10.87 5.76 4.42
N ALA A 133 11.69 6.16 5.37
CA ALA A 133 12.56 5.22 6.11
C ALA A 133 11.73 4.20 6.88
N SER A 134 10.71 4.65 7.63
CA SER A 134 9.82 3.77 8.38
C SER A 134 9.06 2.79 7.47
N VAL A 135 8.51 3.27 6.36
CA VAL A 135 7.81 2.42 5.38
C VAL A 135 8.76 1.40 4.76
N ARG A 136 10.00 1.79 4.43
CA ARG A 136 10.99 0.92 3.81
C ARG A 136 11.32 -0.32 4.66
N GLU A 137 11.36 -0.17 5.97
CA GLU A 137 11.59 -1.30 6.90
C GLU A 137 10.48 -2.34 6.82
N HIS A 138 9.24 -1.90 6.54
CA HIS A 138 8.05 -2.74 6.44
C HIS A 138 7.74 -3.23 5.01
N MET A 139 8.62 -2.99 4.06
CA MET A 139 8.52 -3.53 2.70
C MET A 139 9.28 -4.84 2.57
N LYS A 140 8.69 -5.83 1.88
CA LYS A 140 9.42 -7.04 1.44
C LYS A 140 10.54 -6.65 0.49
N GLU A 141 11.55 -7.51 0.32
CA GLU A 141 12.71 -7.21 -0.54
C GLU A 141 12.32 -6.99 -2.03
N ASN A 142 11.31 -7.69 -2.51
CA ASN A 142 10.79 -7.55 -3.87
C ASN A 142 9.63 -6.55 -3.98
N ALA A 143 9.31 -5.84 -2.90
CA ALA A 143 8.19 -4.91 -2.87
C ALA A 143 8.47 -3.63 -3.65
N THR A 144 7.38 -2.99 -4.08
CA THR A 144 7.41 -1.69 -4.73
C THR A 144 6.60 -0.65 -3.96
N ILE A 145 6.93 0.62 -4.19
CA ILE A 145 6.21 1.77 -3.65
C ILE A 145 5.77 2.67 -4.79
N TRP A 146 4.55 3.17 -4.69
CA TRP A 146 3.98 4.19 -5.55
C TRP A 146 3.66 5.42 -4.71
N ILE A 147 4.15 6.57 -5.12
CA ILE A 147 3.96 7.80 -4.36
C ILE A 147 3.39 8.87 -5.28
N SER A 148 2.20 9.37 -4.96
CA SER A 148 1.61 10.47 -5.70
C SER A 148 2.09 11.82 -5.19
N GLY A 149 2.12 12.80 -6.09
CA GLY A 149 2.52 14.16 -5.75
C GLY A 149 2.31 15.15 -6.89
N THR A 150 2.49 16.39 -6.55
CA THR A 150 2.56 17.50 -7.49
C THR A 150 3.98 18.03 -7.58
N HIS A 151 4.22 19.00 -8.42
CA HIS A 151 5.53 19.67 -8.52
C HIS A 151 6.00 20.30 -7.19
N HIS A 152 5.12 20.49 -6.22
CA HIS A 152 5.46 21.10 -4.93
C HIS A 152 6.23 20.16 -4.00
N ASN A 153 5.93 18.83 -4.05
CA ASN A 153 6.52 17.86 -3.11
C ASN A 153 7.27 16.70 -3.78
N ILE A 154 6.96 16.40 -5.05
CA ILE A 154 7.44 15.17 -5.71
C ILE A 154 8.97 15.10 -5.86
N PHE A 155 9.64 16.25 -6.02
CA PHE A 155 11.10 16.31 -6.16
C PHE A 155 11.80 16.04 -4.82
N SER A 156 11.25 16.53 -3.71
CA SER A 156 11.72 16.18 -2.35
C SER A 156 11.57 14.67 -2.13
N VAL A 157 10.40 14.11 -2.41
CA VAL A 157 10.15 12.66 -2.32
C VAL A 157 11.18 11.87 -3.12
N GLN A 158 11.44 12.25 -4.37
CA GLN A 158 12.41 11.57 -5.23
C GLN A 158 13.82 11.58 -4.63
N GLN A 159 14.27 12.70 -4.09
CA GLN A 159 15.58 12.82 -3.46
C GLN A 159 15.70 11.90 -2.25
N GLN A 160 14.66 11.86 -1.40
CA GLN A 160 14.70 11.00 -0.21
C GLN A 160 14.64 9.51 -0.56
N LEU A 161 13.89 9.12 -1.60
CA LEU A 161 13.92 7.75 -2.13
C LEU A 161 15.34 7.33 -2.53
N LEU A 162 16.06 8.18 -3.27
CA LEU A 162 17.43 7.92 -3.70
C LEU A 162 18.38 7.81 -2.51
N LYS A 163 18.29 8.72 -1.51
CA LYS A 163 19.07 8.66 -0.27
C LYS A 163 18.85 7.36 0.50
N LEU A 164 17.63 6.86 0.51
CA LEU A 164 17.27 5.60 1.17
C LEU A 164 17.62 4.35 0.34
N GLY A 165 18.20 4.50 -0.85
CA GLY A 165 18.64 3.39 -1.69
C GLY A 165 17.52 2.69 -2.46
N PHE A 166 16.37 3.32 -2.66
CA PHE A 166 15.34 2.82 -3.59
C PHE A 166 15.84 2.90 -5.04
N LYS A 167 15.34 2.00 -5.89
CA LYS A 167 15.52 2.09 -7.34
C LYS A 167 14.24 2.65 -7.96
N ILE A 168 14.30 3.87 -8.51
CA ILE A 168 13.20 4.45 -9.25
C ILE A 168 13.04 3.68 -10.58
N LEU A 169 11.82 3.28 -10.87
CA LEU A 169 11.44 2.52 -12.07
C LEU A 169 10.83 3.44 -13.12
N ASN A 170 9.82 4.22 -12.72
CA ASN A 170 9.16 5.21 -13.57
C ASN A 170 8.72 6.44 -12.78
N VAL A 171 8.54 7.53 -13.47
CA VAL A 171 7.75 8.68 -13.01
C VAL A 171 6.56 8.80 -13.95
N ILE A 172 5.39 8.37 -13.48
CA ILE A 172 4.17 8.42 -14.27
C ILE A 172 3.62 9.85 -14.26
N THR A 173 3.30 10.36 -15.42
CA THR A 173 2.54 11.60 -15.60
C THR A 173 1.06 11.26 -15.75
N TRP A 174 0.29 11.48 -14.69
CA TRP A 174 -1.16 11.37 -14.77
C TRP A 174 -1.74 12.67 -15.34
N ALA A 175 -2.09 12.64 -16.63
CA ALA A 175 -2.75 13.73 -17.33
C ALA A 175 -4.26 13.67 -17.11
N LYS A 176 -4.82 14.60 -16.34
CA LYS A 176 -6.25 14.70 -16.06
C LYS A 176 -6.99 15.12 -17.31
N THR A 177 -8.03 14.37 -17.68
CA THR A 177 -8.86 14.73 -18.86
C THR A 177 -9.83 15.87 -18.57
N ASN A 178 -10.02 16.24 -17.30
CA ASN A 178 -10.92 17.29 -16.83
C ASN A 178 -10.28 18.16 -15.72
N PRO A 179 -9.14 18.82 -16.00
CA PRO A 179 -8.46 19.65 -15.02
C PRO A 179 -9.28 20.89 -14.66
N PRO A 180 -9.19 21.42 -13.42
CA PRO A 180 -9.79 22.69 -13.08
C PRO A 180 -9.12 23.83 -13.84
N PRO A 181 -9.85 24.90 -14.22
CA PRO A 181 -9.27 26.03 -14.93
C PRO A 181 -8.30 26.82 -14.04
N ASN A 182 -7.32 27.45 -14.67
CA ASN A 182 -6.47 28.43 -14.00
C ASN A 182 -7.17 29.78 -13.90
N ILE A 183 -7.56 30.18 -12.68
CA ILE A 183 -8.30 31.41 -12.44
C ILE A 183 -7.42 32.68 -12.65
N SER A 184 -6.12 32.57 -12.34
CA SER A 184 -5.19 33.73 -12.42
C SER A 184 -4.85 34.12 -13.85
N CYS A 185 -4.99 33.20 -14.83
CA CYS A 185 -4.63 33.38 -16.23
C CYS A 185 -3.18 33.88 -16.46
N ARG A 186 -2.26 33.61 -15.52
CA ARG A 186 -0.86 34.06 -15.56
C ARG A 186 0.15 32.96 -15.84
N TYR A 187 -0.29 31.69 -15.86
CA TYR A 187 0.53 30.50 -16.13
C TYR A 187 -0.35 29.42 -16.75
N PHE A 188 0.26 28.35 -17.22
CA PHE A 188 -0.47 27.23 -17.79
C PHE A 188 -1.33 26.51 -16.72
N THR A 189 -2.49 25.99 -17.15
CA THR A 189 -3.36 25.19 -16.28
C THR A 189 -2.65 23.92 -15.84
N TYR A 190 -2.60 23.69 -14.54
CA TYR A 190 -2.08 22.44 -14.00
C TYR A 190 -3.02 21.29 -14.31
N SER A 191 -2.66 20.50 -15.30
CA SER A 191 -3.46 19.36 -15.77
C SER A 191 -2.87 18.00 -15.38
N THR A 192 -1.73 17.99 -14.70
CA THR A 192 -1.00 16.76 -14.39
C THR A 192 -0.73 16.63 -12.88
N GLU A 193 -0.68 15.37 -12.44
CA GLU A 193 -0.04 14.95 -11.20
C GLU A 193 1.02 13.89 -11.54
N PHE A 194 1.99 13.72 -10.65
CA PHE A 194 3.06 12.75 -10.82
C PHE A 194 2.86 11.57 -9.88
N ILE A 195 3.29 10.38 -10.32
CA ILE A 195 3.30 9.20 -9.47
C ILE A 195 4.67 8.52 -9.66
N ILE A 196 5.52 8.57 -8.64
CA ILE A 196 6.80 7.88 -8.65
C ILE A 196 6.57 6.41 -8.36
N TRP A 197 7.11 5.53 -9.21
CA TRP A 197 7.18 4.10 -8.97
C TRP A 197 8.62 3.71 -8.66
N ALA A 198 8.84 3.11 -7.51
CA ALA A 198 10.16 2.67 -7.09
C ALA A 198 10.10 1.27 -6.46
N ARG A 199 11.24 0.54 -6.47
CA ARG A 199 11.38 -0.72 -5.76
C ARG A 199 12.37 -0.58 -4.61
N LYS A 200 12.16 -1.38 -3.54
CA LYS A 200 12.99 -1.37 -2.34
C LYS A 200 14.43 -1.76 -2.65
N SER A 201 14.63 -2.89 -3.30
CA SER A 201 15.95 -3.47 -3.53
C SER A 201 16.56 -3.03 -4.86
N GLN A 202 17.85 -2.77 -4.86
CA GLN A 202 18.62 -2.55 -6.10
C GLN A 202 18.85 -3.85 -6.89
N LYS A 203 18.83 -5.00 -6.21
CA LYS A 203 19.23 -6.31 -6.76
C LYS A 203 18.03 -7.22 -7.02
N VAL A 204 17.06 -7.26 -6.10
CA VAL A 204 15.93 -8.19 -6.18
C VAL A 204 14.90 -7.66 -7.17
N ALA A 205 14.47 -8.49 -8.12
CA ALA A 205 13.44 -8.15 -9.09
C ALA A 205 12.08 -7.98 -8.41
N HIS A 206 11.34 -6.97 -8.83
CA HIS A 206 9.96 -6.75 -8.42
C HIS A 206 9.00 -7.46 -9.37
N TYR A 207 7.75 -7.63 -8.94
CA TYR A 207 6.68 -8.11 -9.83
C TYR A 207 6.16 -6.97 -10.71
N PHE A 208 6.00 -7.25 -12.00
CA PHE A 208 5.31 -6.39 -12.95
C PHE A 208 4.41 -7.24 -13.88
N ASN A 209 3.13 -6.95 -13.90
CA ASN A 209 2.17 -7.64 -14.75
C ASN A 209 2.14 -7.03 -16.16
N TYR A 210 3.21 -7.28 -16.90
CA TYR A 210 3.42 -6.71 -18.24
C TYR A 210 2.29 -7.08 -19.22
N ASP A 211 1.90 -8.36 -19.25
CA ASP A 211 0.89 -8.84 -20.18
C ASP A 211 -0.48 -8.23 -19.93
N LEU A 212 -0.89 -8.11 -18.66
CA LEU A 212 -2.14 -7.43 -18.31
C LEU A 212 -2.09 -5.95 -18.68
N MET A 213 -0.98 -5.25 -18.40
CA MET A 213 -0.83 -3.85 -18.77
C MET A 213 -0.89 -3.65 -20.28
N LYS A 214 -0.27 -4.55 -21.04
CA LYS A 214 -0.35 -4.56 -22.50
C LYS A 214 -1.78 -4.82 -23.00
N LEU A 215 -2.47 -5.78 -22.42
CA LEU A 215 -3.85 -6.10 -22.77
C LEU A 215 -4.80 -4.91 -22.50
N LEU A 216 -4.68 -4.25 -21.35
CA LEU A 216 -5.45 -3.05 -21.01
C LEU A 216 -5.12 -1.85 -21.91
N ASN A 217 -3.99 -1.87 -22.61
CA ASN A 217 -3.53 -0.85 -23.55
C ASN A 217 -3.61 -1.33 -25.03
N GLU A 218 -4.67 -2.07 -25.38
CA GLU A 218 -4.93 -2.51 -26.76
C GLU A 218 -3.78 -3.33 -27.38
N ASN A 219 -3.18 -4.20 -26.59
CA ASN A 219 -2.02 -5.02 -26.91
C ASN A 219 -0.74 -4.24 -27.27
N LYS A 220 -0.66 -2.96 -26.89
CA LYS A 220 0.55 -2.14 -26.97
C LYS A 220 1.18 -1.94 -25.61
N GLN A 221 2.49 -1.73 -25.55
CA GLN A 221 3.15 -1.38 -24.29
C GLN A 221 2.51 -0.14 -23.68
N MET A 222 2.18 -0.21 -22.37
CA MET A 222 1.66 0.94 -21.66
C MET A 222 2.82 1.90 -21.36
N THR A 223 2.58 3.19 -21.64
CA THR A 223 3.57 4.25 -21.41
C THR A 223 3.41 4.88 -20.04
N ASP A 224 4.32 5.77 -19.68
CA ASP A 224 4.34 6.51 -18.42
C ASP A 224 3.46 7.79 -18.44
N VAL A 225 2.73 8.04 -19.52
CA VAL A 225 1.72 9.11 -19.58
C VAL A 225 0.33 8.50 -19.58
N TRP A 226 -0.40 8.70 -18.48
CA TRP A 226 -1.74 8.14 -18.31
C TRP A 226 -2.81 9.23 -18.42
N ARG A 227 -3.71 9.08 -19.38
CA ARG A 227 -4.86 9.96 -19.56
C ARG A 227 -6.07 9.36 -18.85
N LEU A 228 -6.30 9.80 -17.60
CA LEU A 228 -7.39 9.33 -16.77
C LEU A 228 -8.14 10.53 -16.18
N PRO A 229 -9.48 10.43 -16.02
CA PRO A 229 -10.24 11.50 -15.39
C PRO A 229 -9.85 11.67 -13.92
N ALA A 230 -10.09 12.87 -13.40
CA ALA A 230 -10.15 13.09 -11.96
C ALA A 230 -11.36 12.33 -11.37
N ILE A 231 -11.43 12.28 -10.04
CA ILE A 231 -12.47 11.54 -9.31
C ILE A 231 -13.89 11.83 -9.79
N GLY A 232 -14.66 10.78 -10.02
CA GLY A 232 -16.07 10.86 -10.40
C GLY A 232 -17.00 11.11 -9.21
N LYS A 233 -18.20 11.64 -9.47
CA LYS A 233 -19.22 11.86 -8.43
C LYS A 233 -19.64 10.55 -7.75
N TRP A 234 -19.66 9.44 -8.49
CA TRP A 234 -20.03 8.12 -8.00
C TRP A 234 -19.05 7.52 -6.96
N GLU A 235 -17.81 8.06 -6.91
CA GLU A 235 -16.80 7.65 -5.94
C GLU A 235 -16.91 8.42 -4.61
N LYS A 236 -17.87 9.32 -4.48
CA LYS A 236 -18.07 10.23 -3.33
C LYS A 236 -19.36 9.94 -2.56
N SER A 237 -19.91 8.75 -2.67
CA SER A 237 -21.15 8.32 -2.02
C SER A 237 -21.12 8.48 -0.49
N CYS A 238 -19.97 8.18 0.11
CA CYS A 238 -19.80 8.22 1.58
C CYS A 238 -19.15 9.52 2.09
N GLY A 239 -19.05 10.57 1.27
CA GLY A 239 -18.48 11.85 1.70
C GLY A 239 -17.45 12.41 0.72
N LYS A 240 -16.79 13.51 1.13
CA LYS A 240 -15.76 14.19 0.33
C LYS A 240 -14.46 14.23 1.11
N HIS A 241 -13.42 13.60 0.58
CA HIS A 241 -12.04 13.85 0.99
C HIS A 241 -11.43 14.87 0.03
N PRO A 242 -10.69 15.89 0.51
CA PRO A 242 -10.17 16.98 -0.35
C PRO A 242 -9.28 16.50 -1.49
N THR A 243 -8.46 15.49 -1.24
CA THR A 243 -7.45 14.96 -2.16
C THR A 243 -7.73 13.52 -2.59
N GLN A 244 -8.98 13.05 -2.46
CA GLN A 244 -9.34 11.67 -2.82
C GLN A 244 -8.85 11.31 -4.23
N LYS A 245 -8.07 10.24 -4.34
CA LYS A 245 -7.59 9.73 -5.64
C LYS A 245 -8.68 8.92 -6.36
N PRO A 246 -8.71 8.96 -7.70
CA PRO A 246 -9.63 8.15 -8.49
C PRO A 246 -9.35 6.65 -8.32
N LEU A 247 -10.40 5.87 -8.16
CA LEU A 247 -10.32 4.42 -8.03
C LEU A 247 -9.59 3.75 -9.22
N GLY A 248 -9.78 4.31 -10.42
CA GLY A 248 -9.16 3.80 -11.64
C GLY A 248 -7.63 3.92 -11.65
N VAL A 249 -7.08 4.97 -11.06
CA VAL A 249 -5.62 5.13 -10.91
C VAL A 249 -5.09 4.04 -10.00
N LEU A 250 -5.68 3.91 -8.80
CA LEU A 250 -5.23 2.92 -7.79
C LEU A 250 -5.38 1.47 -8.30
N ALA A 251 -6.49 1.15 -8.97
CA ALA A 251 -6.70 -0.16 -9.56
C ALA A 251 -5.60 -0.53 -10.57
N ARG A 252 -5.16 0.42 -11.39
CA ARG A 252 -4.07 0.21 -12.36
C ARG A 252 -2.74 -0.05 -11.67
N LEU A 253 -2.36 0.77 -10.67
CA LEU A 253 -1.12 0.58 -9.90
C LEU A 253 -1.07 -0.81 -9.24
N ILE A 254 -2.17 -1.19 -8.59
CA ILE A 254 -2.30 -2.46 -7.87
C ILE A 254 -2.17 -3.65 -8.82
N GLN A 255 -2.88 -3.62 -9.96
CA GLN A 255 -2.79 -4.70 -10.96
C GLN A 255 -1.40 -4.81 -11.60
N ALA A 256 -0.74 -3.65 -11.81
CA ALA A 256 0.58 -3.62 -12.41
C ALA A 256 1.64 -4.27 -11.51
N SER A 257 1.56 -4.07 -10.19
CA SER A 257 2.67 -4.38 -9.29
C SER A 257 2.39 -5.40 -8.19
N THR A 258 1.21 -6.05 -8.21
CA THR A 258 0.86 -7.05 -7.19
C THR A 258 0.12 -8.26 -7.76
N LYS A 259 0.32 -9.42 -7.14
CA LYS A 259 -0.50 -10.63 -7.36
C LYS A 259 -1.75 -10.60 -6.46
N PRO A 260 -2.83 -11.33 -6.80
CA PRO A 260 -3.94 -11.57 -5.87
C PRO A 260 -3.43 -12.08 -4.50
N GLY A 261 -4.11 -11.66 -3.43
CA GLY A 261 -3.71 -12.00 -2.06
C GLY A 261 -2.57 -11.15 -1.46
N ALA A 262 -1.90 -10.30 -2.26
CA ALA A 262 -0.84 -9.41 -1.79
C ALA A 262 -1.33 -8.44 -0.73
N TRP A 263 -0.47 -8.09 0.22
CA TRP A 263 -0.71 -7.07 1.23
C TRP A 263 -0.23 -5.68 0.76
N ILE A 264 -1.13 -4.72 0.84
CA ILE A 264 -0.89 -3.33 0.45
C ILE A 264 -0.95 -2.46 1.70
N LEU A 265 0.07 -1.62 1.88
CA LEU A 265 0.11 -0.58 2.91
C LEU A 265 -0.23 0.78 2.28
N ASP A 266 -1.05 1.55 2.97
CA ASP A 266 -1.25 2.98 2.69
C ASP A 266 -1.00 3.78 3.98
N PRO A 267 0.16 4.42 4.12
CA PRO A 267 0.52 5.18 5.33
C PRO A 267 -0.21 6.51 5.46
N PHE A 268 -0.95 6.93 4.43
CA PHE A 268 -1.74 8.17 4.37
C PHE A 268 -3.12 7.86 3.78
N SER A 269 -3.88 7.01 4.48
CA SER A 269 -5.08 6.34 3.97
C SER A 269 -6.16 7.30 3.45
N GLY A 270 -6.35 8.44 4.12
CA GLY A 270 -7.41 9.39 3.78
C GLY A 270 -8.77 8.70 3.71
N SER A 271 -9.37 8.70 2.53
CA SER A 271 -10.65 8.04 2.25
C SER A 271 -10.52 6.56 1.85
N ALA A 272 -9.35 5.94 2.03
CA ALA A 272 -9.02 4.55 1.74
C ALA A 272 -9.31 4.07 0.31
N THR A 273 -9.18 4.93 -0.69
CA THR A 273 -9.40 4.52 -2.09
C THR A 273 -8.47 3.38 -2.49
N THR A 274 -7.24 3.36 -1.99
CA THR A 274 -6.29 2.26 -2.17
C THR A 274 -6.86 0.94 -1.65
N GLY A 275 -7.44 0.96 -0.46
CA GLY A 275 -8.04 -0.23 0.17
C GLY A 275 -9.27 -0.74 -0.58
N ILE A 276 -10.13 0.17 -1.05
CA ILE A 276 -11.27 -0.21 -1.90
C ILE A 276 -10.79 -0.85 -3.19
N ALA A 277 -9.81 -0.25 -3.89
CA ALA A 277 -9.23 -0.83 -5.10
C ALA A 277 -8.58 -2.20 -4.83
N ALA A 278 -7.86 -2.33 -3.72
CA ALA A 278 -7.23 -3.58 -3.30
C ALA A 278 -8.26 -4.71 -3.13
N ASN A 279 -9.33 -4.45 -2.39
CA ASN A 279 -10.38 -5.46 -2.13
C ASN A 279 -11.20 -5.81 -3.37
N LEU A 280 -11.50 -4.84 -4.26
CA LEU A 280 -12.14 -5.12 -5.55
C LEU A 280 -11.29 -6.06 -6.43
N LEU A 281 -9.98 -6.02 -6.25
CA LEU A 281 -9.00 -6.79 -7.02
C LEU A 281 -8.47 -8.03 -6.26
N GLY A 282 -9.05 -8.40 -5.11
CA GLY A 282 -8.64 -9.58 -4.33
C GLY A 282 -7.29 -9.42 -3.61
N ARG A 283 -6.88 -8.19 -3.28
CA ARG A 283 -5.71 -7.89 -2.46
C ARG A 283 -6.15 -7.51 -1.05
N LYS A 284 -5.21 -7.60 -0.10
CA LYS A 284 -5.40 -7.23 1.31
C LYS A 284 -4.82 -5.85 1.57
N TYR A 285 -5.39 -5.14 2.53
CA TYR A 285 -5.09 -3.74 2.79
C TYR A 285 -4.88 -3.42 4.26
N LEU A 286 -3.91 -2.57 4.54
CA LEU A 286 -3.74 -1.89 5.81
C LEU A 286 -3.56 -0.39 5.55
N GLY A 287 -4.44 0.42 6.11
CA GLY A 287 -4.39 1.88 6.04
C GLY A 287 -4.15 2.52 7.39
N LEU A 288 -3.32 3.56 7.41
CA LEU A 288 -3.05 4.39 8.57
C LEU A 288 -3.64 5.78 8.33
N GLU A 289 -4.36 6.32 9.33
CA GLU A 289 -5.03 7.59 9.23
C GLU A 289 -5.09 8.26 10.61
N ILE A 290 -4.88 9.57 10.67
CA ILE A 290 -4.90 10.34 11.91
C ILE A 290 -6.28 10.93 12.20
N GLU A 291 -7.05 11.27 11.16
CA GLU A 291 -8.31 11.99 11.27
C GLU A 291 -9.50 11.05 11.42
N ASP A 292 -10.30 11.23 12.49
CA ASP A 292 -11.48 10.40 12.76
C ASP A 292 -12.56 10.49 11.67
N GLU A 293 -12.71 11.65 11.05
CA GLU A 293 -13.63 11.86 9.95
C GLU A 293 -13.28 10.95 8.75
N PHE A 294 -12.00 10.89 8.39
CA PHE A 294 -11.54 10.07 7.27
C PHE A 294 -11.55 8.58 7.59
N LEU A 295 -11.27 8.20 8.83
CA LEU A 295 -11.45 6.82 9.29
C LEU A 295 -12.91 6.36 9.18
N SER A 296 -13.85 7.20 9.62
CA SER A 296 -15.29 6.92 9.54
C SER A 296 -15.75 6.80 8.09
N MET A 297 -15.30 7.70 7.22
CA MET A 297 -15.57 7.67 5.77
C MET A 297 -15.01 6.40 5.13
N SER A 298 -13.77 6.04 5.46
CA SER A 298 -13.09 4.85 4.93
C SER A 298 -13.79 3.56 5.33
N LYS A 299 -14.27 3.48 6.58
CA LYS A 299 -15.10 2.38 7.05
C LYS A 299 -16.39 2.26 6.24
N ALA A 300 -17.14 3.37 6.11
CA ALA A 300 -18.40 3.40 5.35
C ALA A 300 -18.20 2.96 3.88
N ARG A 301 -17.13 3.42 3.23
CA ARG A 301 -16.79 3.02 1.86
C ARG A 301 -16.46 1.53 1.77
N ARG A 302 -15.77 0.96 2.77
CA ARG A 302 -15.48 -0.47 2.80
C ARG A 302 -16.76 -1.29 2.99
N GLU A 303 -17.64 -0.87 3.89
CA GLU A 303 -18.93 -1.50 4.14
C GLU A 303 -19.85 -1.42 2.90
N GLU A 304 -19.79 -0.33 2.12
CA GLU A 304 -20.55 -0.19 0.86
C GLU A 304 -20.22 -1.31 -0.13
N ILE A 305 -18.96 -1.74 -0.25
CA ILE A 305 -18.57 -2.83 -1.17
C ILE A 305 -18.76 -4.24 -0.57
N GLU A 306 -19.23 -4.38 0.66
CA GLU A 306 -19.75 -5.65 1.17
C GLU A 306 -21.07 -6.02 0.50
N ASN A 307 -21.83 -5.01 0.06
CA ASN A 307 -22.99 -5.22 -0.79
C ASN A 307 -22.55 -5.65 -2.20
N ILE A 308 -22.87 -6.90 -2.57
CA ILE A 308 -22.47 -7.53 -3.83
C ILE A 308 -22.89 -6.67 -5.04
N SER A 309 -24.10 -6.13 -5.03
CA SER A 309 -24.61 -5.29 -6.13
C SER A 309 -23.79 -4.00 -6.30
N LYS A 310 -23.35 -3.39 -5.20
CA LYS A 310 -22.49 -2.20 -5.23
C LYS A 310 -21.07 -2.53 -5.68
N LYS A 311 -20.52 -3.64 -5.19
CA LYS A 311 -19.24 -4.17 -5.65
C LYS A 311 -19.23 -4.40 -7.16
N ASP A 312 -20.26 -5.06 -7.67
CA ASP A 312 -20.42 -5.32 -9.10
C ASP A 312 -20.57 -4.03 -9.92
N GLU A 313 -21.26 -3.04 -9.39
CA GLU A 313 -21.36 -1.72 -10.03
C GLU A 313 -19.97 -1.08 -10.21
N TYR A 314 -19.14 -1.11 -9.16
CA TYR A 314 -17.77 -0.56 -9.22
C TYR A 314 -16.90 -1.32 -10.22
N VAL A 315 -16.94 -2.66 -10.18
CA VAL A 315 -16.21 -3.52 -11.12
C VAL A 315 -16.64 -3.24 -12.56
N LYS A 316 -17.95 -3.16 -12.85
CA LYS A 316 -18.48 -2.85 -14.18
C LYS A 316 -18.04 -1.47 -14.67
N ARG A 317 -18.02 -0.45 -13.81
CA ARG A 317 -17.54 0.89 -14.17
C ARG A 317 -16.05 0.89 -14.54
N LEU A 318 -15.22 0.23 -13.75
CA LEU A 318 -13.79 0.11 -14.01
C LEU A 318 -13.51 -0.71 -15.28
N ALA A 319 -14.25 -1.78 -15.52
CA ALA A 319 -14.14 -2.59 -16.73
C ALA A 319 -14.55 -1.81 -17.99
N LYS A 320 -15.67 -1.07 -17.93
CA LYS A 320 -16.10 -0.20 -19.04
C LYS A 320 -15.06 0.88 -19.37
N ALA A 321 -14.33 1.35 -18.39
CA ALA A 321 -13.24 2.30 -18.56
C ALA A 321 -11.92 1.67 -19.04
N LYS A 322 -11.89 0.35 -19.32
CA LYS A 322 -10.70 -0.42 -19.69
C LYS A 322 -9.57 -0.32 -18.64
N ILE A 323 -9.93 -0.24 -17.38
CA ILE A 323 -8.98 -0.13 -16.26
C ILE A 323 -8.72 -1.49 -15.63
N ILE A 324 -9.75 -2.33 -15.55
CA ILE A 324 -9.64 -3.71 -15.08
C ILE A 324 -10.26 -4.66 -16.09
N ILE A 325 -9.89 -5.94 -15.96
CA ILE A 325 -10.59 -7.05 -16.62
C ILE A 325 -11.36 -7.77 -15.52
N PRO A 326 -12.68 -8.02 -15.68
CA PRO A 326 -13.44 -8.82 -14.74
C PRO A 326 -12.79 -10.20 -14.53
N GLN A 327 -12.75 -10.65 -13.29
CA GLN A 327 -11.95 -11.82 -12.86
C GLN A 327 -12.34 -13.15 -13.52
N ASP A 328 -13.47 -13.25 -14.20
CA ASP A 328 -13.94 -14.50 -14.80
C ASP A 328 -13.11 -14.98 -16.00
N ASN A 329 -12.15 -14.19 -16.49
CA ASN A 329 -11.49 -14.49 -17.75
C ASN A 329 -9.97 -14.48 -17.83
N ILE A 330 -9.20 -13.97 -16.83
CA ILE A 330 -7.74 -13.96 -17.02
C ILE A 330 -6.97 -14.08 -15.70
N PHE A 331 -6.64 -15.29 -15.30
CA PHE A 331 -5.37 -15.54 -14.63
C PHE A 331 -4.37 -16.00 -15.70
N VAL A 332 -3.60 -15.09 -16.25
CA VAL A 332 -2.38 -15.47 -16.97
C VAL A 332 -1.38 -15.88 -15.92
N THR A 333 -1.32 -17.17 -15.65
CA THR A 333 -0.40 -17.79 -14.68
C THR A 333 0.97 -18.06 -15.26
N GLU A 334 1.14 -17.87 -16.57
CA GLU A 334 2.41 -18.12 -17.23
C GLU A 334 3.43 -17.01 -16.91
N THR A 335 4.56 -17.39 -16.35
CA THR A 335 5.73 -16.53 -16.22
C THR A 335 6.36 -16.30 -17.60
N ILE A 336 7.17 -15.26 -17.75
CA ILE A 336 7.91 -15.02 -19.00
C ILE A 336 8.84 -16.18 -19.32
N GLU A 337 9.39 -16.87 -18.33
CA GLU A 337 10.18 -18.09 -18.47
C GLU A 337 9.36 -19.21 -19.15
N GLU A 338 8.11 -19.41 -18.71
CA GLU A 338 7.23 -20.44 -19.30
C GLU A 338 6.82 -20.07 -20.73
N ARG A 339 6.68 -18.76 -21.02
CA ARG A 339 6.21 -18.28 -22.33
C ARG A 339 7.31 -18.16 -23.37
N TYR A 340 8.53 -17.80 -22.98
CA TYR A 340 9.61 -17.45 -23.91
C TYR A 340 10.90 -18.26 -23.71
N GLY A 341 10.97 -19.10 -22.66
CA GLY A 341 12.11 -19.97 -22.39
C GLY A 341 13.43 -19.22 -22.08
N VAL A 342 13.35 -17.97 -21.69
CA VAL A 342 14.53 -17.13 -21.44
C VAL A 342 14.65 -16.84 -19.94
N PRO A 343 15.71 -17.29 -19.23
CA PRO A 343 15.93 -16.91 -17.85
C PRO A 343 16.22 -15.41 -17.74
N TRP A 344 15.72 -14.77 -16.69
CA TRP A 344 15.99 -13.38 -16.40
C TRP A 344 17.46 -13.12 -16.09
N LEU A 345 18.08 -12.20 -16.80
CA LEU A 345 19.37 -11.60 -16.46
C LEU A 345 19.22 -10.54 -15.36
#